data_9f93af7421bc05db4c042492277e5159
#
_entry.id   9f93af7421bc05db4c042492277e5159
#
_cell.length_a   1.000
_cell.length_b   1.000
_cell.length_c   1.000
_cell.angle_alpha   90.00
_cell.angle_beta   90.00
_cell.angle_gamma   90.00
#
_symmetry.space_group_name_H-M   'P 1'
#
loop_
_entity.id
_entity.type
_entity.pdbx_description
1 polymer ?
#
loop_
_entity_poly.entity_id
_entity_poly.type
_entity_poly.pdbx_seq_one_letter_code
_entity_poly.pdbx_strand_id
1 'polypeptide(L)'
;MQNINIGKSGIAVPFLGMGTWAIGGGAWWGDNDDALSVKAIQTAVEQGIQWIDTAPIYGLYHSEEVVGEAMKHIDRDKVVLSTKCGLEWRHETPILHKVVDGVQVYRDLSAKGLIEDVEDSLRRLHTDHLDVLYTHWQSPDFGVYPLEETMEAMMKLKEQGKIRAIGASNVTSDIIRGYCKYGQLDVIQEKYSLLTRRIEKQLLPTCKELGVSVQAYSPLEQGLLTGKVTMDTTYPEGSTRNTNPCFQPTRRAQALELLAKWSDLTEKYNCTMAQLVIAMTARMIPGLHVLCGARKPEQVLDNAGALHIKLDGADAVRMKWDVDAIS
;
A
#
# COMPACT_ATOMS: atom_id res chain seq x y z
N MET A 1 -11.79 6.01 -17.11
CA MET A 1 -10.84 5.06 -16.45
C MET A 1 -11.56 3.73 -16.27
N GLN A 2 -10.86 2.63 -16.41
CA GLN A 2 -11.44 1.30 -16.18
C GLN A 2 -11.25 0.95 -14.70
N ASN A 3 -12.34 0.60 -14.02
CA ASN A 3 -12.27 0.09 -12.66
C ASN A 3 -11.84 -1.37 -12.66
N ILE A 4 -11.09 -1.76 -11.65
CA ILE A 4 -10.59 -3.13 -11.40
C ILE A 4 -11.23 -3.63 -10.12
N ASN A 5 -11.70 -4.87 -10.14
CA ASN A 5 -12.31 -5.50 -8.97
C ASN A 5 -11.26 -5.80 -7.89
N ILE A 6 -11.65 -5.61 -6.62
CA ILE A 6 -10.89 -6.06 -5.46
C ILE A 6 -11.34 -7.49 -5.16
N GLY A 7 -10.62 -8.46 -5.70
CA GLY A 7 -10.94 -9.88 -5.53
C GLY A 7 -12.39 -10.21 -5.87
N LYS A 8 -13.06 -10.85 -4.93
CA LYS A 8 -14.46 -11.27 -5.00
C LYS A 8 -15.42 -10.40 -4.18
N SER A 9 -14.93 -9.24 -3.68
CA SER A 9 -15.68 -8.37 -2.76
C SER A 9 -16.87 -7.64 -3.39
N GLY A 10 -16.91 -7.53 -4.72
CA GLY A 10 -17.87 -6.69 -5.44
C GLY A 10 -17.48 -5.19 -5.47
N ILE A 11 -16.35 -4.82 -4.88
CA ILE A 11 -15.82 -3.45 -4.91
C ILE A 11 -14.91 -3.30 -6.13
N ALA A 12 -15.08 -2.24 -6.90
CA ALA A 12 -14.25 -1.95 -8.06
C ALA A 12 -13.81 -0.49 -8.07
N VAL A 13 -12.50 -0.24 -8.27
CA VAL A 13 -11.88 1.08 -8.24
C VAL A 13 -10.83 1.21 -9.35
N PRO A 14 -10.40 2.43 -9.71
CA PRO A 14 -9.23 2.63 -10.55
C PRO A 14 -7.99 1.93 -10.00
N PHE A 15 -7.01 1.65 -10.85
CA PHE A 15 -5.81 0.93 -10.43
C PHE A 15 -4.96 1.68 -9.42
N LEU A 16 -5.06 3.01 -9.32
CA LEU A 16 -4.24 3.85 -8.46
C LEU A 16 -4.96 4.18 -7.15
N GLY A 17 -4.30 3.88 -6.04
CA GLY A 17 -4.68 4.27 -4.69
C GLY A 17 -3.64 5.21 -4.05
N MET A 18 -4.05 5.92 -3.00
CA MET A 18 -3.20 6.79 -2.19
C MET A 18 -2.85 6.11 -0.86
N GLY A 19 -1.55 5.91 -0.61
CA GLY A 19 -1.04 5.45 0.68
C GLY A 19 -0.67 6.61 1.59
N THR A 20 -0.97 6.49 2.87
CA THR A 20 -0.79 7.56 3.87
C THR A 20 0.34 7.28 4.86
N TRP A 21 1.22 6.32 4.60
CA TRP A 21 2.32 6.00 5.52
C TRP A 21 3.21 7.21 5.82
N ALA A 22 3.52 8.04 4.83
CA ALA A 22 4.32 9.24 5.01
C ALA A 22 3.62 10.32 5.86
N ILE A 23 2.29 10.31 5.93
CA ILE A 23 1.49 11.22 6.75
C ILE A 23 1.70 10.95 8.24
N GLY A 24 1.97 9.70 8.61
CA GLY A 24 2.31 9.35 10.00
C GLY A 24 3.53 10.05 10.56
N GLY A 25 4.42 10.60 9.71
CA GLY A 25 5.59 11.33 10.16
C GLY A 25 6.59 10.48 10.96
N GLY A 26 7.06 11.00 12.10
CA GLY A 26 7.93 10.32 13.04
C GLY A 26 9.33 10.03 12.50
N ALA A 27 10.04 9.08 13.10
CA ALA A 27 11.42 8.73 12.72
C ALA A 27 11.54 8.27 11.25
N TRP A 28 10.48 7.73 10.66
CA TRP A 28 10.52 7.21 9.30
C TRP A 28 10.46 8.28 8.21
N TRP A 29 9.67 9.35 8.46
CA TRP A 29 9.33 10.34 7.44
C TRP A 29 9.60 11.80 7.85
N GLY A 30 9.99 12.04 9.12
CA GLY A 30 10.16 13.38 9.68
C GLY A 30 8.82 14.08 9.89
N ASP A 31 8.88 15.40 10.09
CA ASP A 31 7.68 16.20 10.37
C ASP A 31 6.66 16.14 9.23
N ASN A 32 5.38 16.21 9.60
CA ASN A 32 4.25 16.27 8.69
C ASN A 32 3.47 17.57 8.89
N ASP A 33 2.92 18.11 7.81
CA ASP A 33 1.94 19.19 7.83
C ASP A 33 0.57 18.57 7.62
N ASP A 34 -0.20 18.47 8.68
CA ASP A 34 -1.50 17.79 8.67
C ASP A 34 -2.52 18.51 7.80
N ALA A 35 -2.49 19.85 7.77
CA ALA A 35 -3.40 20.62 6.92
C ALA A 35 -3.13 20.36 5.42
N LEU A 36 -1.85 20.28 5.03
CA LEU A 36 -1.48 19.89 3.66
C LEU A 36 -1.85 18.43 3.37
N SER A 37 -1.71 17.54 4.35
CA SER A 37 -2.05 16.12 4.21
C SER A 37 -3.55 15.91 4.06
N VAL A 38 -4.38 16.59 4.84
CA VAL A 38 -5.84 16.61 4.67
C VAL A 38 -6.20 17.07 3.26
N LYS A 39 -5.61 18.18 2.81
CA LYS A 39 -5.86 18.69 1.46
C LYS A 39 -5.37 17.72 0.37
N ALA A 40 -4.27 17.01 0.60
CA ALA A 40 -3.78 15.98 -0.32
C ALA A 40 -4.79 14.84 -0.47
N ILE A 41 -5.38 14.36 0.63
CA ILE A 41 -6.41 13.30 0.60
C ILE A 41 -7.66 13.78 -0.16
N GLN A 42 -8.14 15.00 0.11
CA GLN A 42 -9.26 15.59 -0.62
C GLN A 42 -8.96 15.69 -2.12
N THR A 43 -7.76 16.20 -2.48
CA THR A 43 -7.29 16.29 -3.86
C THR A 43 -7.24 14.91 -4.53
N ALA A 44 -6.84 13.84 -3.81
CA ALA A 44 -6.80 12.49 -4.37
C ALA A 44 -8.19 12.06 -4.85
N VAL A 45 -9.21 12.24 -4.02
CA VAL A 45 -10.59 11.88 -4.36
C VAL A 45 -11.11 12.74 -5.52
N GLU A 46 -10.83 14.03 -5.53
CA GLU A 46 -11.19 14.95 -6.63
C GLU A 46 -10.53 14.55 -7.97
N GLN A 47 -9.32 13.99 -7.93
CA GLN A 47 -8.60 13.51 -9.11
C GLN A 47 -8.96 12.06 -9.51
N GLY A 48 -9.92 11.43 -8.84
CA GLY A 48 -10.37 10.07 -9.14
C GLY A 48 -9.53 8.97 -8.52
N ILE A 49 -8.64 9.28 -7.58
CA ILE A 49 -7.97 8.30 -6.72
C ILE A 49 -8.90 7.98 -5.57
N GLN A 50 -9.72 6.94 -5.75
CA GLN A 50 -10.79 6.61 -4.82
C GLN A 50 -10.35 5.72 -3.64
N TRP A 51 -9.22 5.01 -3.76
CA TRP A 51 -8.74 4.12 -2.70
C TRP A 51 -7.73 4.84 -1.82
N ILE A 52 -8.11 5.10 -0.56
CA ILE A 52 -7.26 5.68 0.48
C ILE A 52 -6.87 4.58 1.47
N ASP A 53 -5.56 4.36 1.66
CA ASP A 53 -5.02 3.32 2.53
C ASP A 53 -4.20 3.92 3.68
N THR A 54 -4.49 3.49 4.89
CA THR A 54 -3.81 3.88 6.12
C THR A 54 -3.47 2.68 7.01
N ALA A 55 -2.96 2.90 8.21
CA ALA A 55 -2.78 1.90 9.26
C ALA A 55 -2.59 2.56 10.63
N PRO A 56 -3.01 1.90 11.73
CA PRO A 56 -2.79 2.38 13.10
C PRO A 56 -1.32 2.64 13.43
N ILE A 57 -0.40 1.79 12.94
CA ILE A 57 1.04 1.91 13.21
C ILE A 57 1.69 3.13 12.52
N TYR A 58 1.03 3.79 11.57
CA TYR A 58 1.58 4.94 10.87
C TYR A 58 1.55 6.18 11.77
N GLY A 59 2.67 6.45 12.44
CA GLY A 59 2.80 7.49 13.45
C GLY A 59 1.99 7.19 14.71
N LEU A 60 1.80 5.90 15.07
CA LEU A 60 1.07 5.47 16.27
C LEU A 60 -0.31 6.14 16.37
N TYR A 61 -1.15 5.88 15.36
CA TYR A 61 -2.50 6.41 15.11
C TYR A 61 -2.57 7.72 14.31
N HIS A 62 -1.51 8.54 14.27
CA HIS A 62 -1.55 9.89 13.68
C HIS A 62 -2.07 9.90 12.23
N SER A 63 -1.62 8.95 11.38
CA SER A 63 -2.10 8.88 10.00
C SER A 63 -3.62 8.61 9.91
N GLU A 64 -4.18 7.75 10.78
CA GLU A 64 -5.63 7.52 10.80
C GLU A 64 -6.40 8.76 11.27
N GLU A 65 -5.87 9.51 12.23
CA GLU A 65 -6.48 10.77 12.70
C GLU A 65 -6.53 11.82 11.58
N VAL A 66 -5.44 11.98 10.84
CA VAL A 66 -5.38 12.91 9.68
C VAL A 66 -6.31 12.46 8.55
N VAL A 67 -6.37 11.16 8.25
CA VAL A 67 -7.33 10.60 7.29
C VAL A 67 -8.76 10.85 7.77
N GLY A 68 -9.05 10.60 9.04
CA GLY A 68 -10.36 10.85 9.64
C GLY A 68 -10.78 12.32 9.53
N GLU A 69 -9.85 13.27 9.75
CA GLU A 69 -10.13 14.68 9.55
C GLU A 69 -10.48 15.00 8.09
N ALA A 70 -9.77 14.42 7.13
CA ALA A 70 -10.09 14.56 5.71
C ALA A 70 -11.48 13.99 5.36
N MET A 71 -11.84 12.84 5.95
CA MET A 71 -13.12 12.15 5.70
C MET A 71 -14.34 12.96 6.16
N LYS A 72 -14.23 13.87 7.10
CA LYS A 72 -15.33 14.77 7.50
C LYS A 72 -15.84 15.66 6.36
N HIS A 73 -15.02 15.86 5.34
CA HIS A 73 -15.28 16.75 4.21
C HIS A 73 -15.41 16.00 2.88
N ILE A 74 -15.40 14.67 2.89
CA ILE A 74 -15.49 13.81 1.72
C ILE A 74 -16.76 12.97 1.83
N ASP A 75 -17.49 12.85 0.74
CA ASP A 75 -18.60 11.92 0.62
C ASP A 75 -18.09 10.48 0.76
N ARG A 76 -18.52 9.78 1.82
CA ARG A 76 -18.04 8.43 2.18
C ARG A 76 -18.23 7.43 1.04
N ASP A 77 -19.31 7.55 0.28
CA ASP A 77 -19.64 6.65 -0.83
C ASP A 77 -18.70 6.79 -2.04
N LYS A 78 -17.91 7.86 -2.09
CA LYS A 78 -16.92 8.10 -3.15
C LYS A 78 -15.54 7.54 -2.85
N VAL A 79 -15.34 6.97 -1.67
CA VAL A 79 -14.04 6.49 -1.19
C VAL A 79 -14.11 5.02 -0.86
N VAL A 80 -13.11 4.28 -1.31
CA VAL A 80 -12.74 2.97 -0.78
C VAL A 80 -11.69 3.21 0.29
N LEU A 81 -12.06 3.04 1.54
CA LEU A 81 -11.21 3.28 2.71
C LEU A 81 -10.67 1.97 3.24
N SER A 82 -9.34 1.85 3.32
CA SER A 82 -8.69 0.69 3.92
C SER A 82 -7.78 1.07 5.07
N THR A 83 -7.76 0.23 6.08
CA THR A 83 -6.77 0.26 7.17
C THR A 83 -6.33 -1.15 7.53
N LYS A 84 -5.53 -1.27 8.58
CA LYS A 84 -4.88 -2.53 8.95
C LYS A 84 -5.07 -2.83 10.43
N CYS A 85 -4.97 -4.09 10.82
CA CYS A 85 -5.09 -4.58 12.19
C CYS A 85 -3.98 -5.58 12.53
N GLY A 86 -3.91 -5.99 13.79
CA GLY A 86 -3.05 -7.05 14.27
C GLY A 86 -1.66 -6.57 14.71
N LEU A 87 -1.46 -5.26 14.93
CA LEU A 87 -0.29 -4.69 15.61
C LEU A 87 -0.73 -3.96 16.86
N GLU A 88 -0.17 -4.33 18.00
CA GLU A 88 -0.59 -3.91 19.33
C GLU A 88 0.55 -3.24 20.11
N TRP A 89 0.27 -2.14 20.81
CA TRP A 89 1.25 -1.46 21.68
C TRP A 89 0.63 -0.86 22.95
N ARG A 90 -0.66 -1.05 23.18
CA ARG A 90 -1.35 -0.67 24.42
C ARG A 90 -1.02 -1.62 25.57
N HIS A 91 -0.68 -2.88 25.24
CA HIS A 91 -0.26 -3.92 26.18
C HIS A 91 0.64 -4.96 25.52
N GLU A 92 1.36 -5.71 26.33
CA GLU A 92 2.23 -6.79 25.86
C GLU A 92 1.41 -8.00 25.37
N THR A 93 1.84 -8.60 24.27
CA THR A 93 1.35 -9.88 23.78
C THR A 93 2.53 -10.85 23.55
N PRO A 94 2.28 -12.15 23.34
CA PRO A 94 3.37 -13.14 23.25
C PRO A 94 4.40 -12.86 22.13
N ILE A 95 4.04 -12.09 21.09
CA ILE A 95 4.89 -11.94 19.91
C ILE A 95 5.29 -10.48 19.74
N LEU A 96 6.52 -10.13 20.13
CA LEU A 96 7.11 -8.82 19.83
C LEU A 96 7.34 -8.69 18.32
N HIS A 97 6.85 -7.61 17.72
CA HIS A 97 7.07 -7.30 16.30
C HIS A 97 8.33 -6.47 16.10
N LYS A 98 8.39 -5.29 16.71
CA LYS A 98 9.53 -4.35 16.62
C LYS A 98 9.34 -3.19 17.61
N VAL A 99 10.37 -2.34 17.71
CA VAL A 99 10.27 -1.04 18.40
C VAL A 99 10.08 0.05 17.36
N VAL A 100 9.12 0.97 17.58
CA VAL A 100 8.80 2.12 16.73
C VAL A 100 8.75 3.36 17.62
N ASP A 101 9.61 4.33 17.33
CA ASP A 101 9.71 5.58 18.11
C ASP A 101 9.81 5.35 19.63
N GLY A 102 10.56 4.30 20.03
CA GLY A 102 10.73 3.91 21.44
C GLY A 102 9.58 3.05 22.02
N VAL A 103 8.49 2.85 21.29
CA VAL A 103 7.35 2.04 21.70
C VAL A 103 7.52 0.59 21.23
N GLN A 104 7.36 -0.38 22.14
CA GLN A 104 7.32 -1.78 21.78
C GLN A 104 6.00 -2.11 21.08
N VAL A 105 6.09 -2.63 19.87
CA VAL A 105 4.93 -3.05 19.06
C VAL A 105 4.92 -4.57 18.98
N TYR A 106 3.81 -5.16 19.32
CA TYR A 106 3.57 -6.60 19.31
C TYR A 106 2.64 -7.00 18.16
N ARG A 107 2.48 -8.30 17.94
CA ARG A 107 1.43 -8.84 17.05
C ARG A 107 0.31 -9.39 17.90
N ASP A 108 -0.92 -8.96 17.61
CA ASP A 108 -2.13 -9.53 18.19
C ASP A 108 -3.16 -9.82 17.08
N LEU A 109 -3.18 -11.08 16.67
CA LEU A 109 -4.14 -11.57 15.66
C LEU A 109 -5.28 -12.37 16.32
N SER A 110 -5.46 -12.23 17.64
CA SER A 110 -6.60 -12.79 18.35
C SER A 110 -7.92 -12.12 17.90
N ALA A 111 -9.02 -12.84 17.99
CA ALA A 111 -10.34 -12.28 17.69
C ALA A 111 -10.64 -11.01 18.50
N LYS A 112 -10.23 -10.97 19.77
CA LYS A 112 -10.40 -9.80 20.65
C LYS A 112 -9.59 -8.61 20.13
N GLY A 113 -8.28 -8.79 19.87
CA GLY A 113 -7.39 -7.72 19.40
C GLY A 113 -7.85 -7.13 18.06
N LEU A 114 -8.26 -8.00 17.12
CA LEU A 114 -8.76 -7.54 15.81
C LEU A 114 -10.05 -6.73 15.93
N ILE A 115 -10.99 -7.12 16.82
CA ILE A 115 -12.22 -6.38 17.04
C ILE A 115 -11.92 -5.02 17.68
N GLU A 116 -11.05 -4.96 18.69
CA GLU A 116 -10.62 -3.72 19.32
C GLU A 116 -9.95 -2.77 18.33
N ASP A 117 -9.04 -3.27 17.49
CA ASP A 117 -8.38 -2.49 16.43
C ASP A 117 -9.40 -1.86 15.46
N VAL A 118 -10.40 -2.64 15.03
CA VAL A 118 -11.43 -2.16 14.10
C VAL A 118 -12.29 -1.08 14.74
N GLU A 119 -12.78 -1.29 15.97
CA GLU A 119 -13.59 -0.29 16.68
C GLU A 119 -12.82 1.03 16.89
N ASP A 120 -11.54 0.92 17.23
CA ASP A 120 -10.67 2.07 17.41
C ASP A 120 -10.41 2.80 16.08
N SER A 121 -10.16 2.06 14.99
CA SER A 121 -9.98 2.64 13.66
C SER A 121 -11.23 3.32 13.14
N LEU A 122 -12.41 2.72 13.31
CA LEU A 122 -13.69 3.33 12.93
C LEU A 122 -13.91 4.69 13.61
N ARG A 123 -13.57 4.78 14.92
CA ARG A 123 -13.67 6.05 15.66
C ARG A 123 -12.70 7.10 15.13
N ARG A 124 -11.40 6.74 14.91
CA ARG A 124 -10.41 7.67 14.39
C ARG A 124 -10.70 8.13 12.97
N LEU A 125 -11.21 7.23 12.14
CA LEU A 125 -11.54 7.49 10.73
C LEU A 125 -12.91 8.17 10.53
N HIS A 126 -13.68 8.38 11.60
CA HIS A 126 -15.03 8.97 11.56
C HIS A 126 -15.97 8.27 10.57
N THR A 127 -15.99 6.94 10.58
CA THR A 127 -16.81 6.11 9.69
C THR A 127 -17.42 4.93 10.46
N ASP A 128 -18.50 4.38 9.97
CA ASP A 128 -19.17 3.21 10.54
C ASP A 128 -18.68 1.89 9.90
N HIS A 129 -17.97 1.96 8.79
CA HIS A 129 -17.43 0.79 8.10
C HIS A 129 -16.10 1.09 7.36
N LEU A 130 -15.33 0.03 7.13
CA LEU A 130 -14.16 0.00 6.26
C LEU A 130 -14.49 -0.76 4.99
N ASP A 131 -13.96 -0.32 3.85
CA ASP A 131 -14.13 -1.09 2.61
C ASP A 131 -13.20 -2.29 2.57
N VAL A 132 -11.94 -2.13 3.03
CA VAL A 132 -10.97 -3.21 3.13
C VAL A 132 -10.27 -3.16 4.49
N LEU A 133 -10.23 -4.29 5.19
CA LEU A 133 -9.40 -4.46 6.39
C LEU A 133 -8.30 -5.46 6.10
N TYR A 134 -7.04 -5.06 6.36
CA TYR A 134 -5.89 -5.95 6.22
C TYR A 134 -5.37 -6.44 7.57
N THR A 135 -5.03 -7.73 7.69
CA THR A 135 -4.03 -8.14 8.66
C THR A 135 -2.67 -7.57 8.22
N HIS A 136 -2.03 -6.73 9.06
CA HIS A 136 -0.84 -5.95 8.64
C HIS A 136 0.41 -6.82 8.51
N TRP A 137 0.61 -7.69 9.50
CA TRP A 137 1.68 -8.69 9.56
C TRP A 137 1.13 -9.99 10.10
N GLN A 138 1.59 -11.09 9.52
CA GLN A 138 1.11 -12.41 9.90
C GLN A 138 1.81 -12.92 11.15
N SER A 139 1.18 -13.81 11.92
CA SER A 139 1.84 -14.49 13.01
C SER A 139 3.02 -15.32 12.50
N PRO A 140 4.19 -15.25 13.14
CA PRO A 140 5.26 -16.21 12.88
C PRO A 140 5.01 -17.56 13.58
N ASP A 141 4.04 -17.62 14.49
CA ASP A 141 3.65 -18.82 15.24
C ASP A 141 2.12 -18.98 15.21
N PHE A 142 1.65 -19.90 14.40
CA PHE A 142 0.22 -20.22 14.28
C PHE A 142 -0.32 -21.07 15.43
N GLY A 143 0.53 -21.52 16.35
CA GLY A 143 0.09 -22.08 17.63
C GLY A 143 -0.39 -21.01 18.61
N VAL A 144 0.11 -19.76 18.47
CA VAL A 144 -0.33 -18.60 19.26
C VAL A 144 -1.53 -17.92 18.62
N TYR A 145 -1.49 -17.69 17.30
CA TYR A 145 -2.58 -17.06 16.53
C TYR A 145 -2.90 -17.91 15.31
N PRO A 146 -3.83 -18.87 15.41
CA PRO A 146 -4.26 -19.72 14.30
C PRO A 146 -4.90 -18.90 13.17
N LEU A 147 -4.58 -19.22 11.92
CA LEU A 147 -5.19 -18.55 10.75
C LEU A 147 -6.72 -18.72 10.72
N GLU A 148 -7.23 -19.84 11.23
CA GLU A 148 -8.67 -20.13 11.32
C GLU A 148 -9.36 -19.09 12.20
N GLU A 149 -8.88 -18.89 13.44
CA GLU A 149 -9.47 -17.93 14.39
C GLU A 149 -9.38 -16.50 13.89
N THR A 150 -8.24 -16.13 13.29
CA THR A 150 -8.04 -14.82 12.66
C THR A 150 -9.06 -14.59 11.55
N MET A 151 -9.24 -15.57 10.65
CA MET A 151 -10.19 -15.46 9.53
C MET A 151 -11.65 -15.47 10.02
N GLU A 152 -12.00 -16.29 11.00
CA GLU A 152 -13.33 -16.28 11.60
C GLU A 152 -13.70 -14.92 12.19
N ALA A 153 -12.75 -14.27 12.90
CA ALA A 153 -12.94 -12.92 13.41
C ALA A 153 -13.17 -11.89 12.30
N MET A 154 -12.39 -11.97 11.21
CA MET A 154 -12.54 -11.09 10.04
C MET A 154 -13.89 -11.33 9.33
N MET A 155 -14.30 -12.58 9.17
CA MET A 155 -15.61 -12.92 8.58
C MET A 155 -16.77 -12.41 9.43
N LYS A 156 -16.67 -12.50 10.76
CA LYS A 156 -17.66 -11.95 11.68
C LYS A 156 -17.77 -10.43 11.58
N LEU A 157 -16.66 -9.72 11.47
CA LEU A 157 -16.66 -8.27 11.24
C LEU A 157 -17.34 -7.92 9.91
N LYS A 158 -17.13 -8.75 8.89
CA LYS A 158 -17.79 -8.60 7.58
C LYS A 158 -19.29 -8.84 7.67
N GLU A 159 -19.74 -9.88 8.36
CA GLU A 159 -21.16 -10.16 8.62
C GLU A 159 -21.85 -9.03 9.39
N GLN A 160 -21.14 -8.38 10.30
CA GLN A 160 -21.62 -7.20 11.04
C GLN A 160 -21.67 -5.93 10.20
N GLY A 161 -21.16 -5.95 8.96
CA GLY A 161 -21.09 -4.79 8.08
C GLY A 161 -19.99 -3.79 8.44
N LYS A 162 -19.10 -4.11 9.39
CA LYS A 162 -17.99 -3.25 9.79
C LYS A 162 -16.86 -3.21 8.77
N ILE A 163 -16.71 -4.29 7.99
CA ILE A 163 -15.78 -4.36 6.87
C ILE A 163 -16.48 -4.98 5.65
N ARG A 164 -16.09 -4.58 4.43
CA ARG A 164 -16.69 -5.07 3.20
C ARG A 164 -15.83 -6.12 2.50
N ALA A 165 -14.50 -5.98 2.58
CA ALA A 165 -13.53 -6.91 2.00
C ALA A 165 -12.42 -7.24 3.00
N ILE A 166 -11.88 -8.45 2.89
CA ILE A 166 -10.79 -8.94 3.74
C ILE A 166 -9.49 -8.95 2.95
N GLY A 167 -8.47 -8.33 3.52
CA GLY A 167 -7.12 -8.30 2.99
C GLY A 167 -6.09 -8.89 3.95
N ALA A 168 -4.91 -9.20 3.42
CA ALA A 168 -3.73 -9.57 4.22
C ALA A 168 -2.47 -8.98 3.59
N SER A 169 -1.56 -8.45 4.42
CA SER A 169 -0.31 -7.87 3.97
C SER A 169 0.89 -8.68 4.47
N ASN A 170 1.99 -8.66 3.71
CA ASN A 170 3.23 -9.36 4.08
C ASN A 170 3.01 -10.88 4.28
N VAL A 171 2.46 -11.51 3.27
CA VAL A 171 2.05 -12.93 3.30
C VAL A 171 3.00 -13.84 2.51
N THR A 172 2.82 -15.15 2.70
CA THR A 172 3.35 -16.21 1.85
C THR A 172 2.22 -16.93 1.11
N SER A 173 2.53 -17.72 0.09
CA SER A 173 1.53 -18.53 -0.62
C SER A 173 0.74 -19.47 0.30
N ASP A 174 1.41 -20.03 1.31
CA ASP A 174 0.77 -20.94 2.28
C ASP A 174 -0.23 -20.19 3.17
N ILE A 175 0.11 -18.96 3.56
CA ILE A 175 -0.79 -18.09 4.33
C ILE A 175 -2.02 -17.69 3.47
N ILE A 176 -1.83 -17.34 2.19
CA ILE A 176 -2.94 -17.06 1.28
C ILE A 176 -3.88 -18.27 1.18
N ARG A 177 -3.32 -19.47 0.97
CA ARG A 177 -4.10 -20.71 0.93
C ARG A 177 -4.81 -21.00 2.25
N GLY A 178 -4.11 -20.76 3.37
CA GLY A 178 -4.67 -20.91 4.71
C GLY A 178 -5.89 -20.01 4.91
N TYR A 179 -5.77 -18.72 4.64
CA TYR A 179 -6.89 -17.79 4.74
C TYR A 179 -8.06 -18.16 3.81
N CYS A 180 -7.78 -18.54 2.55
CA CYS A 180 -8.80 -18.94 1.60
C CYS A 180 -9.49 -20.27 1.96
N LYS A 181 -8.86 -21.11 2.81
CA LYS A 181 -9.47 -22.35 3.33
C LYS A 181 -10.54 -22.04 4.37
N TYR A 182 -10.33 -21.02 5.21
CA TYR A 182 -11.21 -20.71 6.34
C TYR A 182 -12.21 -19.59 6.05
N GLY A 183 -12.02 -18.82 4.95
CA GLY A 183 -12.94 -17.74 4.57
C GLY A 183 -12.59 -17.12 3.23
N GLN A 184 -13.11 -15.92 2.99
CA GLN A 184 -12.88 -15.19 1.74
C GLN A 184 -11.76 -14.15 1.93
N LEU A 185 -10.58 -14.42 1.37
CA LEU A 185 -9.54 -13.41 1.19
C LEU A 185 -9.75 -12.72 -0.17
N ASP A 186 -9.91 -11.41 -0.17
CA ASP A 186 -10.18 -10.64 -1.39
C ASP A 186 -8.92 -10.05 -2.01
N VAL A 187 -7.95 -9.60 -1.19
CA VAL A 187 -6.77 -8.89 -1.66
C VAL A 187 -5.56 -9.09 -0.76
N ILE A 188 -4.37 -9.14 -1.37
CA ILE A 188 -3.11 -9.02 -0.62
C ILE A 188 -2.47 -7.66 -0.88
N GLN A 189 -1.75 -7.11 0.13
CA GLN A 189 -0.96 -5.89 -0.03
C GLN A 189 0.52 -6.22 0.17
N GLU A 190 1.32 -6.07 -0.91
CA GLU A 190 2.71 -6.51 -0.95
C GLU A 190 3.64 -5.47 -1.54
N LYS A 191 4.92 -5.48 -1.12
CA LYS A 191 5.95 -4.65 -1.74
C LYS A 191 6.17 -5.09 -3.19
N TYR A 192 5.88 -4.17 -4.12
CA TYR A 192 6.13 -4.40 -5.54
C TYR A 192 6.47 -3.10 -6.26
N SER A 193 7.51 -3.15 -7.05
CA SER A 193 7.96 -2.07 -7.93
C SER A 193 8.69 -2.67 -9.15
N LEU A 194 9.10 -1.85 -10.09
CA LEU A 194 9.93 -2.29 -11.20
C LEU A 194 11.30 -2.86 -10.75
N LEU A 195 11.76 -2.52 -9.53
CA LEU A 195 13.02 -3.02 -8.95
C LEU A 195 12.83 -4.17 -7.94
N THR A 196 11.65 -4.30 -7.35
CA THR A 196 11.32 -5.31 -6.34
C THR A 196 10.19 -6.19 -6.84
N ARG A 197 10.52 -7.35 -7.44
CA ARG A 197 9.59 -8.17 -8.24
C ARG A 197 9.38 -9.59 -7.72
N ARG A 198 9.84 -9.88 -6.49
CA ARG A 198 9.79 -11.24 -5.92
C ARG A 198 8.40 -11.89 -5.95
N ILE A 199 7.33 -11.09 -5.79
CA ILE A 199 5.96 -11.61 -5.74
C ILE A 199 5.51 -12.26 -7.06
N GLU A 200 6.12 -11.88 -8.19
CA GLU A 200 5.77 -12.44 -9.51
C GLU A 200 5.92 -13.97 -9.54
N LYS A 201 6.97 -14.49 -8.90
CA LYS A 201 7.23 -15.93 -8.82
C LYS A 201 6.63 -16.57 -7.58
N GLN A 202 6.57 -15.83 -6.46
CA GLN A 202 6.22 -16.39 -5.17
C GLN A 202 4.72 -16.37 -4.87
N LEU A 203 4.00 -15.31 -5.25
CA LEU A 203 2.62 -15.09 -4.81
C LEU A 203 1.60 -15.06 -5.95
N LEU A 204 1.95 -14.47 -7.11
CA LEU A 204 1.00 -14.28 -8.20
C LEU A 204 0.35 -15.59 -8.71
N PRO A 205 1.06 -16.73 -8.82
CA PRO A 205 0.40 -17.98 -9.22
C PRO A 205 -0.73 -18.37 -8.26
N THR A 206 -0.50 -18.24 -6.95
CA THR A 206 -1.49 -18.55 -5.91
C THR A 206 -2.64 -17.55 -5.92
N CYS A 207 -2.34 -16.27 -6.06
CA CYS A 207 -3.37 -15.22 -6.16
C CYS A 207 -4.30 -15.45 -7.35
N LYS A 208 -3.72 -15.77 -8.51
CA LYS A 208 -4.48 -16.05 -9.73
C LYS A 208 -5.36 -17.31 -9.58
N GLU A 209 -4.82 -18.37 -9.00
CA GLU A 209 -5.55 -19.63 -8.74
C GLU A 209 -6.77 -19.39 -7.84
N LEU A 210 -6.62 -18.59 -6.79
CA LEU A 210 -7.64 -18.38 -5.77
C LEU A 210 -8.54 -17.16 -6.04
N GLY A 211 -8.24 -16.36 -7.06
CA GLY A 211 -9.00 -15.15 -7.39
C GLY A 211 -8.79 -14.00 -6.38
N VAL A 212 -7.59 -13.92 -5.82
CA VAL A 212 -7.17 -12.87 -4.87
C VAL A 212 -6.48 -11.75 -5.65
N SER A 213 -6.88 -10.50 -5.44
CA SER A 213 -6.25 -9.33 -6.04
C SER A 213 -4.93 -8.98 -5.35
N VAL A 214 -4.11 -8.19 -6.02
CA VAL A 214 -2.85 -7.68 -5.47
C VAL A 214 -2.87 -6.16 -5.46
N GLN A 215 -2.54 -5.56 -4.31
CA GLN A 215 -2.23 -4.15 -4.15
C GLN A 215 -0.74 -3.98 -3.88
N ALA A 216 -0.05 -3.25 -4.74
CA ALA A 216 1.39 -3.01 -4.67
C ALA A 216 1.70 -1.77 -3.84
N TYR A 217 2.40 -1.91 -2.73
CA TYR A 217 2.93 -0.75 -2.00
C TYR A 217 4.39 -0.45 -2.39
N SER A 218 4.81 0.81 -2.21
CA SER A 218 6.14 1.33 -2.61
C SER A 218 6.48 1.19 -4.10
N PRO A 219 5.57 1.47 -5.03
CA PRO A 219 5.82 1.31 -6.48
C PRO A 219 6.93 2.24 -6.99
N LEU A 220 7.14 3.39 -6.33
CA LEU A 220 8.22 4.35 -6.62
C LEU A 220 9.48 4.15 -5.77
N GLU A 221 9.61 3.01 -5.06
CA GLU A 221 10.74 2.73 -4.16
C GLU A 221 11.10 3.93 -3.27
N GLN A 222 10.10 4.41 -2.50
CA GLN A 222 10.27 5.56 -1.58
C GLN A 222 10.82 6.83 -2.27
N GLY A 223 10.53 7.00 -3.54
CA GLY A 223 10.91 8.15 -4.35
C GLY A 223 12.11 7.94 -5.29
N LEU A 224 12.83 6.81 -5.21
CA LEU A 224 13.97 6.53 -6.08
C LEU A 224 13.59 6.57 -7.57
N LEU A 225 12.41 6.04 -7.91
CA LEU A 225 11.95 5.93 -9.29
C LEU A 225 11.17 7.17 -9.79
N THR A 226 11.26 8.29 -9.10
CA THR A 226 10.60 9.55 -9.52
C THR A 226 11.40 10.37 -10.54
N GLY A 227 12.67 10.02 -10.77
CA GLY A 227 13.60 10.84 -11.56
C GLY A 227 14.16 12.06 -10.82
N LYS A 228 13.80 12.26 -9.53
CA LYS A 228 14.25 13.41 -8.71
C LYS A 228 15.46 13.08 -7.82
N VAL A 229 15.81 11.80 -7.70
CA VAL A 229 16.96 11.32 -6.91
C VAL A 229 18.21 11.29 -7.79
N THR A 230 19.35 11.68 -7.23
CA THR A 230 20.68 11.61 -7.87
C THR A 230 21.63 10.77 -7.01
N MET A 231 22.83 10.47 -7.47
CA MET A 231 23.83 9.76 -6.63
C MET A 231 24.21 10.55 -5.38
N ASP A 232 24.15 11.88 -5.41
CA ASP A 232 24.53 12.77 -4.30
C ASP A 232 23.40 13.05 -3.31
N THR A 233 22.16 12.59 -3.60
CA THR A 233 21.03 12.80 -2.68
C THR A 233 21.26 12.05 -1.39
N THR A 234 21.19 12.73 -0.24
CA THR A 234 21.33 12.16 1.10
C THR A 234 20.01 12.23 1.88
N TYR A 235 19.88 11.43 2.91
CA TYR A 235 18.69 11.37 3.74
C TYR A 235 19.08 11.48 5.21
N PRO A 236 18.19 12.04 6.06
CA PRO A 236 18.43 12.14 7.50
C PRO A 236 18.72 10.77 8.14
N GLU A 237 19.41 10.77 9.27
CA GLU A 237 19.57 9.59 10.10
C GLU A 237 18.18 9.03 10.48
N GLY A 238 18.04 7.72 10.55
CA GLY A 238 16.76 7.04 10.82
C GLY A 238 15.86 6.86 9.60
N SER A 239 16.11 7.56 8.48
CA SER A 239 15.32 7.35 7.26
C SER A 239 15.40 5.90 6.77
N THR A 240 14.26 5.31 6.48
CA THR A 240 14.15 3.95 5.90
C THR A 240 14.89 3.79 4.57
N ARG A 241 15.17 4.89 3.87
CA ARG A 241 15.96 4.90 2.62
C ARG A 241 17.41 4.51 2.85
N ASN A 242 17.98 4.82 4.01
CA ASN A 242 19.38 4.50 4.33
C ASN A 242 19.62 2.98 4.46
N THR A 243 18.59 2.22 4.80
CA THR A 243 18.64 0.74 4.92
C THR A 243 17.96 0.01 3.75
N ASN A 244 17.30 0.72 2.86
CA ASN A 244 16.63 0.10 1.70
C ASN A 244 17.68 -0.35 0.67
N PRO A 245 17.72 -1.65 0.28
CA PRO A 245 18.68 -2.19 -0.67
C PRO A 245 18.71 -1.46 -2.03
N CYS A 246 17.58 -0.91 -2.48
CA CYS A 246 17.51 -0.15 -3.74
C CYS A 246 18.29 1.17 -3.71
N PHE A 247 18.57 1.71 -2.51
CA PHE A 247 19.35 2.94 -2.34
C PHE A 247 20.85 2.69 -2.17
N GLN A 248 21.29 1.43 -2.07
CA GLN A 248 22.72 1.12 -2.03
C GLN A 248 23.41 1.55 -3.35
N PRO A 249 24.67 2.01 -3.33
CA PRO A 249 25.29 2.72 -4.45
C PRO A 249 25.13 2.01 -5.81
N THR A 250 25.46 0.72 -5.90
CA THR A 250 25.37 -0.05 -7.14
C THR A 250 23.95 -0.14 -7.65
N ARG A 251 22.99 -0.51 -6.79
CA ARG A 251 21.59 -0.67 -7.18
C ARG A 251 20.95 0.65 -7.52
N ARG A 252 21.30 1.71 -6.79
CA ARG A 252 20.88 3.08 -7.06
C ARG A 252 21.37 3.56 -8.42
N ALA A 253 22.65 3.36 -8.76
CA ALA A 253 23.19 3.69 -10.09
C ALA A 253 22.42 2.97 -11.21
N GLN A 254 22.19 1.67 -11.07
CA GLN A 254 21.40 0.90 -12.03
C GLN A 254 19.98 1.45 -12.22
N ALA A 255 19.34 1.86 -11.13
CA ALA A 255 18.00 2.47 -11.19
C ALA A 255 18.02 3.81 -11.93
N LEU A 256 19.00 4.67 -11.67
CA LEU A 256 19.13 5.97 -12.35
C LEU A 256 19.44 5.80 -13.84
N GLU A 257 20.33 4.87 -14.21
CA GLU A 257 20.61 4.51 -15.61
C GLU A 257 19.37 3.97 -16.33
N LEU A 258 18.56 3.13 -15.64
CA LEU A 258 17.29 2.65 -16.15
C LEU A 258 16.35 3.80 -16.49
N LEU A 259 16.14 4.74 -15.55
CA LEU A 259 15.27 5.89 -15.77
C LEU A 259 15.75 6.79 -16.90
N ALA A 260 17.08 6.98 -17.02
CA ALA A 260 17.66 7.78 -18.10
C ALA A 260 17.34 7.24 -19.50
N LYS A 261 17.19 5.91 -19.66
CA LYS A 261 16.81 5.26 -20.93
C LYS A 261 15.37 5.62 -21.37
N TRP A 262 14.55 6.15 -20.48
CA TRP A 262 13.11 6.43 -20.71
C TRP A 262 12.80 7.91 -20.83
N SER A 263 13.82 8.78 -20.98
CA SER A 263 13.62 10.23 -21.16
C SER A 263 12.78 10.55 -22.40
N ASP A 264 13.00 9.83 -23.50
CA ASP A 264 12.21 9.93 -24.73
C ASP A 264 10.73 9.53 -24.52
N LEU A 265 10.44 8.59 -23.62
CA LEU A 265 9.08 8.19 -23.30
C LEU A 265 8.35 9.25 -22.47
N THR A 266 9.06 9.93 -21.55
CA THR A 266 8.44 11.04 -20.81
C THR A 266 8.06 12.20 -21.74
N GLU A 267 8.87 12.49 -22.74
CA GLU A 267 8.55 13.45 -23.81
C GLU A 267 7.36 12.95 -24.67
N LYS A 268 7.44 11.70 -25.16
CA LYS A 268 6.39 11.10 -26.02
C LYS A 268 5.01 11.13 -25.37
N TYR A 269 4.94 10.81 -24.07
CA TYR A 269 3.67 10.75 -23.33
C TYR A 269 3.33 12.06 -22.62
N ASN A 270 4.17 13.09 -22.73
CA ASN A 270 4.03 14.37 -22.02
C ASN A 270 3.73 14.17 -20.53
N CYS A 271 4.59 13.38 -19.87
CA CYS A 271 4.39 12.97 -18.48
C CYS A 271 5.69 13.05 -17.67
N THR A 272 5.57 13.02 -16.34
CA THR A 272 6.73 12.90 -15.46
C THR A 272 7.24 11.46 -15.43
N MET A 273 8.48 11.27 -14.99
CA MET A 273 9.03 9.92 -14.77
C MET A 273 8.23 9.14 -13.74
N ALA A 274 7.76 9.79 -12.67
CA ALA A 274 6.91 9.15 -11.67
C ALA A 274 5.61 8.61 -12.29
N GLN A 275 4.93 9.40 -13.11
CA GLN A 275 3.71 9.00 -13.81
C GLN A 275 3.96 7.81 -14.75
N LEU A 276 5.04 7.86 -15.51
CA LEU A 276 5.43 6.78 -16.43
C LEU A 276 5.69 5.46 -15.67
N VAL A 277 6.45 5.53 -14.57
CA VAL A 277 6.75 4.37 -13.71
C VAL A 277 5.49 3.79 -13.07
N ILE A 278 4.59 4.63 -12.56
CA ILE A 278 3.30 4.18 -11.99
C ILE A 278 2.47 3.47 -13.06
N ALA A 279 2.31 4.06 -14.24
CA ALA A 279 1.56 3.47 -15.35
C ALA A 279 2.17 2.13 -15.81
N MET A 280 3.50 2.05 -15.90
CA MET A 280 4.20 0.80 -16.24
C MET A 280 4.05 -0.25 -15.16
N THR A 281 4.18 0.13 -13.86
CA THR A 281 4.00 -0.80 -12.74
C THR A 281 2.62 -1.44 -12.76
N ALA A 282 1.56 -0.66 -12.99
CA ALA A 282 0.20 -1.18 -13.11
C ALA A 282 0.03 -2.16 -14.28
N ARG A 283 0.82 -2.00 -15.34
CA ARG A 283 0.76 -2.85 -16.53
C ARG A 283 1.56 -4.15 -16.39
N MET A 284 2.52 -4.22 -15.45
CA MET A 284 3.34 -5.42 -15.24
C MET A 284 2.52 -6.65 -14.84
N ILE A 285 1.45 -6.43 -14.09
CA ILE A 285 0.56 -7.49 -13.60
C ILE A 285 -0.88 -7.11 -13.95
N PRO A 286 -1.59 -7.93 -14.75
CA PRO A 286 -3.00 -7.67 -15.05
C PRO A 286 -3.84 -7.59 -13.77
N GLY A 287 -4.60 -6.50 -13.62
CA GLY A 287 -5.45 -6.29 -12.45
C GLY A 287 -4.73 -5.81 -11.19
N LEU A 288 -3.49 -5.35 -11.30
CA LEU A 288 -2.74 -4.80 -10.18
C LEU A 288 -3.32 -3.45 -9.73
N HIS A 289 -3.54 -3.31 -8.44
CA HIS A 289 -3.74 -2.01 -7.80
C HIS A 289 -2.38 -1.47 -7.32
N VAL A 290 -2.13 -0.20 -7.59
CA VAL A 290 -0.85 0.47 -7.26
C VAL A 290 -1.08 1.52 -6.19
N LEU A 291 -0.41 1.40 -5.06
CA LEU A 291 -0.57 2.28 -3.90
C LEU A 291 0.58 3.28 -3.83
N CYS A 292 0.34 4.52 -4.23
CA CYS A 292 1.34 5.58 -4.21
C CYS A 292 1.21 6.46 -2.97
N GLY A 293 2.30 6.62 -2.22
CA GLY A 293 2.36 7.53 -1.08
C GLY A 293 2.35 9.00 -1.50
N ALA A 294 1.57 9.82 -0.80
CA ALA A 294 1.61 11.28 -0.92
C ALA A 294 1.22 11.92 0.42
N ARG A 295 1.72 13.15 0.69
CA ARG A 295 1.36 13.96 1.84
C ARG A 295 1.15 15.45 1.50
N LYS A 296 1.19 15.77 0.20
CA LYS A 296 1.00 17.12 -0.33
C LYS A 296 0.17 17.05 -1.61
N PRO A 297 -0.69 18.05 -1.88
CA PRO A 297 -1.53 18.09 -3.08
C PRO A 297 -0.75 17.94 -4.40
N GLU A 298 0.40 18.60 -4.53
CA GLU A 298 1.21 18.53 -5.74
C GLU A 298 1.76 17.12 -6.04
N GLN A 299 2.04 16.31 -4.99
CA GLN A 299 2.42 14.91 -5.17
C GLN A 299 1.24 14.07 -5.66
N VAL A 300 0.06 14.36 -5.16
CA VAL A 300 -1.19 13.70 -5.60
C VAL A 300 -1.49 14.03 -7.06
N LEU A 301 -1.41 15.30 -7.44
CA LEU A 301 -1.62 15.73 -8.83
C LEU A 301 -0.61 15.08 -9.78
N ASP A 302 0.66 14.99 -9.37
CA ASP A 302 1.69 14.28 -10.14
C ASP A 302 1.31 12.80 -10.29
N ASN A 303 1.04 12.09 -9.20
CA ASN A 303 0.67 10.66 -9.25
C ASN A 303 -0.61 10.40 -10.07
N ALA A 304 -1.63 11.26 -9.94
CA ALA A 304 -2.91 11.13 -10.63
C ALA A 304 -2.76 11.19 -12.17
N GLY A 305 -1.77 11.91 -12.67
CA GLY A 305 -1.45 11.95 -14.10
C GLY A 305 -1.23 10.57 -14.71
N ALA A 306 -0.75 9.59 -13.92
CA ALA A 306 -0.57 8.22 -14.37
C ALA A 306 -1.87 7.54 -14.82
N LEU A 307 -3.03 7.96 -14.29
CA LEU A 307 -4.35 7.44 -14.68
C LEU A 307 -4.70 7.72 -16.15
N HIS A 308 -4.06 8.71 -16.76
CA HIS A 308 -4.33 9.15 -18.12
C HIS A 308 -3.33 8.63 -19.15
N ILE A 309 -2.21 8.00 -18.71
CA ILE A 309 -1.19 7.47 -19.60
C ILE A 309 -1.70 6.18 -20.27
N LYS A 310 -1.78 6.23 -21.60
CA LYS A 310 -2.06 5.06 -22.43
C LYS A 310 -0.76 4.57 -23.05
N LEU A 311 0.03 3.85 -22.26
CA LEU A 311 1.30 3.28 -22.69
C LEU A 311 1.05 2.27 -23.83
N ASP A 312 1.69 2.45 -24.98
CA ASP A 312 1.55 1.51 -26.09
C ASP A 312 2.27 0.17 -25.83
N GLY A 313 1.94 -0.84 -26.63
CA GLY A 313 2.47 -2.18 -26.44
C GLY A 313 3.98 -2.28 -26.66
N ALA A 314 4.53 -1.56 -27.63
CA ALA A 314 5.95 -1.62 -27.97
C ALA A 314 6.79 -0.97 -26.87
N ASP A 315 6.36 0.19 -26.36
CA ASP A 315 7.04 0.87 -25.27
C ASP A 315 6.97 0.08 -23.95
N ALA A 316 5.81 -0.52 -23.66
CA ALA A 316 5.69 -1.39 -22.48
C ALA A 316 6.61 -2.62 -22.56
N VAL A 317 6.76 -3.22 -23.73
CA VAL A 317 7.69 -4.33 -23.96
C VAL A 317 9.14 -3.85 -23.79
N ARG A 318 9.51 -2.70 -24.38
CA ARG A 318 10.83 -2.08 -24.21
C ARG A 318 11.14 -1.85 -22.73
N MET A 319 10.24 -1.17 -22.00
CA MET A 319 10.43 -0.89 -20.57
C MET A 319 10.58 -2.19 -19.76
N LYS A 320 9.78 -3.21 -20.07
CA LYS A 320 9.89 -4.51 -19.40
C LYS A 320 11.24 -5.16 -19.63
N TRP A 321 11.76 -5.13 -20.86
CA TRP A 321 13.08 -5.67 -21.18
C TRP A 321 14.20 -4.95 -20.44
N ASP A 322 14.14 -3.61 -20.37
CA ASP A 322 15.11 -2.81 -19.62
C ASP A 322 15.10 -3.15 -18.13
N VAL A 323 13.91 -3.36 -17.56
CA VAL A 323 13.73 -3.79 -16.15
C VAL A 323 14.27 -5.21 -15.94
N ASP A 324 13.95 -6.16 -16.84
CA ASP A 324 14.40 -7.55 -16.75
C ASP A 324 15.95 -7.66 -16.80
N ALA A 325 16.61 -6.75 -17.49
CA ALA A 325 18.07 -6.71 -17.61
C ALA A 325 18.81 -6.34 -16.32
N ILE A 326 18.11 -5.71 -15.36
CA ILE A 326 18.68 -5.29 -14.06
C ILE A 326 18.05 -6.00 -12.85
N SER A 327 17.15 -6.98 -13.08
CA SER A 327 16.39 -7.70 -12.02
C SER A 327 17.14 -8.89 -11.47
#